data_ca6318860d39c452e073cea265170225
#
_entry.id   ca6318860d39c452e073cea265170225
#
_cell.length_a   1.000
_cell.length_b   1.000
_cell.length_c   1.000
_cell.angle_alpha   90.00
_cell.angle_beta   90.00
_cell.angle_gamma   90.00
#
_symmetry.space_group_name_H-M   'P 1'
#
loop_
_entity.id
_entity.type
_entity.pdbx_description
1 polymer ?
#
loop_
_entity_poly.entity_id
_entity_poly.type
_entity_poly.pdbx_seq_one_letter_code
_entity_poly.pdbx_strand_id
1 'polypeptide(L)'
;MKPPVSSVVLFTLAGMAFAIPKHGFDFVVGVDGDFKAAKAAAAAIKTSEDTHFIIFFPNGEYNLGTLTGDGNQLTKFNTSHVSFIGESMEGVTLFNSSIEESISKTATLQFNTADDIYMQDLTVQNKSTTCSENACRHVTIQQVGDKYVYKRVRLISGQDTYYTNKGGRTYWDGGEIRGTVDFICGDGDVFFEGTKLVPTRSAAVITAGKTTTEWGYVFNNAIIESQFNNYYLGRSWNHAKTVFLNTKMIATPEAAGWQNPINEVPIISAEYNSMNGNGQKLDLSGRRRAYTDKNGGSANLNPVLSDTEAAKYTLKNVLGGSDSWAPDKLTEQADAPSITQVGKSVKWADDENAICWAVFVNGKYHSNTTDTRIGLDGIAEGSKVYLRAANSMGGLGEKSNEIVTVAATDSSVTDTSAADTSTVDTSTVDSIPSSPGDSATVPGDTTVTPGDTTKVPGDTTIARIERGHYAEPNRKQPQHLYTIKGQRVIKGRKKVMRALYGK
;
A
#
# COMPACT_ATOMS: atom_id res chain seq x y z
N MET A 1 -44.50 51.84 10.68
CA MET A 1 -43.16 51.73 10.13
C MET A 1 -42.73 50.26 10.21
N LYS A 2 -42.55 49.60 9.06
CA LYS A 2 -42.00 48.25 8.97
C LYS A 2 -40.48 48.35 8.92
N PRO A 3 -39.72 47.50 9.61
CA PRO A 3 -38.27 47.48 9.49
C PRO A 3 -37.85 46.87 8.16
N PRO A 4 -36.68 47.27 7.59
CA PRO A 4 -36.20 46.75 6.34
C PRO A 4 -35.70 45.31 6.50
N VAL A 5 -36.04 44.46 5.52
CA VAL A 5 -35.54 43.09 5.39
C VAL A 5 -34.12 43.17 4.80
N SER A 6 -33.10 42.89 5.61
CA SER A 6 -31.75 42.73 5.11
C SER A 6 -31.58 41.36 4.44
N SER A 7 -31.45 41.37 3.12
CA SER A 7 -31.07 40.17 2.35
C SER A 7 -29.59 39.87 2.60
N VAL A 8 -29.31 38.77 3.30
CA VAL A 8 -27.98 38.22 3.42
C VAL A 8 -27.68 37.45 2.12
N VAL A 9 -26.79 38.01 1.30
CA VAL A 9 -26.25 37.33 0.13
C VAL A 9 -25.17 36.37 0.63
N LEU A 10 -25.48 35.10 0.62
CA LEU A 10 -24.52 34.04 0.92
C LEU A 10 -23.58 33.86 -0.31
N PHE A 11 -22.37 34.39 -0.24
CA PHE A 11 -21.34 34.06 -1.22
C PHE A 11 -20.85 32.67 -0.89
N THR A 12 -21.25 31.66 -1.67
CA THR A 12 -20.57 30.38 -1.73
C THR A 12 -19.23 30.63 -2.44
N LEU A 13 -18.13 30.65 -1.68
CA LEU A 13 -16.81 30.46 -2.27
C LEU A 13 -16.79 29.01 -2.81
N ALA A 14 -16.96 28.88 -4.12
CA ALA A 14 -16.53 27.67 -4.80
C ALA A 14 -15.00 27.61 -4.64
N GLY A 15 -14.51 26.66 -3.83
CA GLY A 15 -13.09 26.40 -3.72
C GLY A 15 -12.58 26.04 -5.12
N MET A 16 -11.72 26.87 -5.68
CA MET A 16 -10.93 26.48 -6.86
C MET A 16 -10.00 25.36 -6.39
N ALA A 17 -10.30 24.13 -6.76
CA ALA A 17 -9.33 23.04 -6.68
C ALA A 17 -8.19 23.40 -7.65
N PHE A 18 -7.00 23.65 -7.13
CA PHE A 18 -5.82 23.78 -7.96
C PHE A 18 -5.38 22.37 -8.34
N ALA A 19 -5.20 22.12 -9.64
CA ALA A 19 -4.67 20.86 -10.12
C ALA A 19 -3.28 20.60 -9.47
N ILE A 20 -3.05 19.36 -9.05
CA ILE A 20 -1.78 18.94 -8.45
C ILE A 20 -0.69 19.04 -9.52
N PRO A 21 0.50 19.64 -9.22
CA PRO A 21 1.60 19.68 -10.17
C PRO A 21 2.02 18.27 -10.62
N LYS A 22 2.11 18.07 -11.94
CA LYS A 22 2.52 16.78 -12.51
C LYS A 22 4.03 16.57 -12.32
N HIS A 23 4.39 15.44 -11.73
CA HIS A 23 5.79 14.97 -11.66
C HIS A 23 5.81 13.43 -11.60
N GLY A 24 6.86 12.81 -12.16
CA GLY A 24 7.03 11.36 -12.12
C GLY A 24 7.58 10.86 -10.79
N PHE A 25 7.80 9.56 -10.69
CA PHE A 25 8.55 9.00 -9.58
C PHE A 25 9.98 9.52 -9.60
N ASP A 26 10.50 9.96 -8.45
CA ASP A 26 11.85 10.50 -8.33
C ASP A 26 12.92 9.42 -8.46
N PHE A 27 12.59 8.20 -8.05
CA PHE A 27 13.50 7.06 -8.14
C PHE A 27 12.73 5.74 -8.30
N VAL A 28 13.10 4.95 -9.29
CA VAL A 28 12.57 3.59 -9.53
C VAL A 28 13.66 2.56 -9.20
N VAL A 29 13.47 1.80 -8.12
CA VAL A 29 14.45 0.84 -7.66
C VAL A 29 14.57 -0.32 -8.67
N GLY A 30 15.81 -0.66 -9.02
CA GLY A 30 16.13 -1.65 -10.07
C GLY A 30 16.22 -1.07 -11.48
N VAL A 31 15.70 0.14 -11.72
CA VAL A 31 15.84 0.89 -13.00
C VAL A 31 16.89 1.99 -12.85
N ASP A 32 16.72 2.88 -11.88
CA ASP A 32 17.64 4.02 -11.64
C ASP A 32 18.82 3.64 -10.75
N GLY A 33 18.70 2.57 -10.01
CA GLY A 33 19.73 2.03 -9.12
C GLY A 33 19.14 1.14 -8.04
N ASP A 34 19.96 0.80 -7.03
CA ASP A 34 19.52 0.05 -5.86
C ASP A 34 18.91 0.96 -4.77
N PHE A 35 18.40 0.36 -3.71
CA PHE A 35 17.81 1.12 -2.59
C PHE A 35 18.82 2.03 -1.87
N LYS A 36 20.12 1.70 -1.87
CA LYS A 36 21.16 2.58 -1.32
C LYS A 36 21.29 3.86 -2.13
N ALA A 37 21.20 3.77 -3.45
CA ALA A 37 21.17 4.92 -4.33
C ALA A 37 19.90 5.77 -4.14
N ALA A 38 18.72 5.12 -4.00
CA ALA A 38 17.46 5.79 -3.69
C ALA A 38 17.53 6.58 -2.37
N LYS A 39 18.06 5.95 -1.31
CA LYS A 39 18.25 6.59 0.00
C LYS A 39 19.19 7.80 -0.08
N ALA A 40 20.29 7.71 -0.86
CA ALA A 40 21.22 8.80 -1.07
C ALA A 40 20.58 9.93 -1.89
N ALA A 41 19.80 9.61 -2.90
CA ALA A 41 19.05 10.59 -3.72
C ALA A 41 18.04 11.36 -2.88
N ALA A 42 17.23 10.67 -2.08
CA ALA A 42 16.27 11.28 -1.17
C ALA A 42 16.94 12.23 -0.16
N ALA A 43 18.09 11.85 0.39
CA ALA A 43 18.85 12.70 1.32
C ALA A 43 19.47 13.95 0.68
N ALA A 44 19.67 13.95 -0.64
CA ALA A 44 20.26 15.06 -1.38
C ALA A 44 19.23 16.12 -1.84
N ILE A 45 17.95 15.81 -1.81
CA ILE A 45 16.87 16.69 -2.27
C ILE A 45 16.17 17.33 -1.06
N LYS A 46 15.83 18.62 -1.21
CA LYS A 46 15.01 19.29 -0.21
C LYS A 46 13.54 18.93 -0.46
N THR A 47 12.97 18.19 0.47
CA THR A 47 11.56 17.78 0.48
C THR A 47 10.74 18.59 1.48
N SER A 48 9.42 18.55 1.39
CA SER A 48 8.46 19.19 2.29
C SER A 48 7.18 18.36 2.40
N GLU A 49 6.26 18.72 3.29
CA GLU A 49 4.95 18.07 3.39
C GLU A 49 4.16 18.12 2.07
N ASP A 50 4.35 19.17 1.27
CA ASP A 50 3.69 19.34 -0.05
C ASP A 50 4.43 18.67 -1.20
N THR A 51 5.67 18.17 -0.98
CA THR A 51 6.52 17.63 -2.03
C THR A 51 7.34 16.48 -1.50
N HIS A 52 6.79 15.29 -1.53
CA HIS A 52 7.49 14.07 -1.18
C HIS A 52 8.50 13.65 -2.24
N PHE A 53 9.60 13.04 -1.81
CA PHE A 53 10.46 12.26 -2.68
C PHE A 53 9.86 10.87 -2.85
N ILE A 54 9.50 10.49 -4.07
CA ILE A 54 8.77 9.26 -4.37
C ILE A 54 9.72 8.16 -4.84
N ILE A 55 9.87 7.11 -4.04
CA ILE A 55 10.61 5.90 -4.38
C ILE A 55 9.62 4.82 -4.81
N PHE A 56 9.67 4.41 -6.06
CA PHE A 56 8.84 3.35 -6.60
C PHE A 56 9.59 2.01 -6.66
N PHE A 57 8.91 0.95 -6.26
CA PHE A 57 9.39 -0.43 -6.27
C PHE A 57 8.54 -1.27 -7.21
N PRO A 58 9.00 -1.63 -8.41
CA PRO A 58 8.38 -2.69 -9.21
C PRO A 58 8.28 -4.01 -8.42
N ASN A 59 7.40 -4.92 -8.84
CA ASN A 59 7.29 -6.23 -8.21
C ASN A 59 8.65 -6.94 -8.16
N GLY A 60 9.05 -7.36 -6.97
CA GLY A 60 10.36 -7.96 -6.70
C GLY A 60 10.67 -8.10 -5.21
N GLU A 61 11.74 -8.79 -4.91
CA GLU A 61 12.28 -8.92 -3.56
C GLU A 61 13.55 -8.07 -3.41
N TYR A 62 13.57 -7.20 -2.41
CA TYR A 62 14.63 -6.22 -2.17
C TYR A 62 15.28 -6.47 -0.81
N ASN A 63 16.49 -7.03 -0.80
CA ASN A 63 17.28 -7.23 0.42
C ASN A 63 17.94 -5.91 0.83
N LEU A 64 17.33 -5.22 1.77
CA LEU A 64 17.78 -3.91 2.22
C LEU A 64 19.12 -3.98 2.96
N GLY A 65 19.38 -5.05 3.71
CA GLY A 65 20.62 -5.24 4.42
C GLY A 65 21.82 -5.35 3.48
N THR A 66 21.70 -6.09 2.39
CA THR A 66 22.73 -6.22 1.36
C THR A 66 22.86 -4.97 0.50
N LEU A 67 21.74 -4.43 0.06
CA LEU A 67 21.70 -3.29 -0.88
C LEU A 67 22.15 -1.98 -0.22
N THR A 68 21.81 -1.76 1.05
CA THR A 68 22.13 -0.52 1.75
C THR A 68 23.49 -0.51 2.43
N GLY A 69 24.14 -1.67 2.57
CA GLY A 69 25.38 -1.81 3.31
C GLY A 69 25.24 -1.71 4.84
N ASP A 70 24.00 -1.72 5.37
CA ASP A 70 23.72 -1.74 6.82
C ASP A 70 23.82 -3.18 7.40
N GLY A 71 24.17 -4.15 6.56
CA GLY A 71 24.22 -5.57 6.93
C GLY A 71 22.81 -6.18 7.06
N ASN A 72 22.74 -7.32 7.74
CA ASN A 72 21.50 -8.07 7.89
C ASN A 72 20.76 -7.78 9.21
N GLN A 73 21.01 -6.67 9.88
CA GLN A 73 20.43 -6.40 11.20
C GLN A 73 19.52 -5.19 11.21
N LEU A 74 19.92 -4.09 10.59
CA LEU A 74 19.23 -2.82 10.70
C LEU A 74 19.48 -1.95 9.46
N THR A 75 18.40 -1.47 8.85
CA THR A 75 18.49 -0.51 7.75
C THR A 75 17.89 0.84 8.18
N LYS A 76 18.75 1.85 8.32
CA LYS A 76 18.33 3.21 8.73
C LYS A 76 17.88 4.03 7.55
N PHE A 77 16.75 4.73 7.71
CA PHE A 77 16.26 5.75 6.78
C PHE A 77 15.85 6.98 7.58
N ASN A 78 16.51 8.11 7.37
CA ASN A 78 16.39 9.29 8.22
C ASN A 78 15.91 10.54 7.48
N THR A 79 15.49 10.42 6.22
CA THR A 79 14.98 11.54 5.41
C THR A 79 13.46 11.63 5.57
N SER A 80 12.96 12.79 5.94
CA SER A 80 11.52 13.10 6.04
C SER A 80 10.91 13.37 4.67
N HIS A 81 9.56 13.36 4.62
CA HIS A 81 8.77 13.66 3.42
C HIS A 81 9.12 12.73 2.26
N VAL A 82 9.05 11.42 2.50
CA VAL A 82 9.37 10.38 1.52
C VAL A 82 8.23 9.39 1.39
N SER A 83 7.88 9.07 0.16
CA SER A 83 6.91 8.03 -0.18
C SER A 83 7.63 6.77 -0.67
N PHE A 84 7.27 5.61 -0.09
CA PHE A 84 7.68 4.28 -0.53
C PHE A 84 6.49 3.62 -1.21
N ILE A 85 6.51 3.52 -2.52
CA ILE A 85 5.40 3.03 -3.32
C ILE A 85 5.76 1.69 -3.96
N GLY A 86 5.05 0.64 -3.62
CA GLY A 86 5.15 -0.65 -4.29
C GLY A 86 4.21 -0.75 -5.48
N GLU A 87 4.55 -1.61 -6.43
CA GLU A 87 3.64 -1.98 -7.51
C GLU A 87 2.41 -2.72 -6.96
N SER A 88 2.62 -3.62 -5.98
CA SER A 88 1.55 -4.31 -5.25
C SER A 88 2.03 -4.84 -3.91
N MET A 89 1.11 -4.95 -2.94
CA MET A 89 1.42 -5.46 -1.60
C MET A 89 1.96 -6.89 -1.63
N GLU A 90 1.45 -7.72 -2.53
CA GLU A 90 1.85 -9.12 -2.70
C GLU A 90 3.15 -9.26 -3.48
N GLY A 91 3.40 -8.38 -4.44
CA GLY A 91 4.51 -8.51 -5.39
C GLY A 91 5.80 -7.83 -4.93
N VAL A 92 5.73 -6.84 -4.03
CA VAL A 92 6.90 -6.11 -3.53
C VAL A 92 7.23 -6.54 -2.11
N THR A 93 8.43 -7.07 -1.90
CA THR A 93 8.92 -7.41 -0.55
C THR A 93 10.24 -6.72 -0.26
N LEU A 94 10.22 -5.79 0.69
CA LEU A 94 11.42 -5.21 1.28
C LEU A 94 11.81 -6.08 2.48
N PHE A 95 13.01 -6.63 2.51
CA PHE A 95 13.39 -7.53 3.59
C PHE A 95 14.81 -7.33 4.12
N ASN A 96 15.02 -7.80 5.32
CA ASN A 96 16.31 -7.98 5.97
C ASN A 96 16.30 -9.34 6.68
N SER A 97 17.47 -9.88 6.97
CA SER A 97 17.63 -11.16 7.70
C SER A 97 18.52 -10.90 8.90
N SER A 98 17.91 -10.45 10.00
CA SER A 98 18.63 -10.13 11.24
C SER A 98 19.38 -11.35 11.77
N ILE A 99 20.63 -11.18 12.18
CA ILE A 99 21.49 -12.23 12.76
C ILE A 99 21.55 -12.16 14.29
N GLU A 100 20.92 -11.16 14.89
CA GLU A 100 20.82 -10.98 16.34
C GLU A 100 19.34 -10.87 16.77
N GLU A 101 19.08 -11.08 18.02
CA GLU A 101 17.80 -10.87 18.69
C GLU A 101 17.86 -9.51 19.42
N SER A 102 17.05 -8.53 19.02
CA SER A 102 16.98 -7.23 19.69
C SER A 102 15.86 -6.37 19.13
N ILE A 103 15.10 -5.70 20.00
CA ILE A 103 14.10 -4.71 19.59
C ILE A 103 14.72 -3.45 18.97
N SER A 104 15.99 -3.15 19.27
CA SER A 104 16.64 -1.91 18.80
C SER A 104 17.61 -2.06 17.64
N LYS A 105 17.94 -3.31 17.26
CA LYS A 105 19.01 -3.60 16.29
C LYS A 105 18.57 -4.46 15.11
N THR A 106 17.29 -4.81 14.98
CA THR A 106 16.85 -5.81 14.01
C THR A 106 15.89 -5.27 12.96
N ALA A 107 15.51 -4.00 13.02
CA ALA A 107 14.50 -3.44 12.14
C ALA A 107 14.91 -3.53 10.66
N THR A 108 14.06 -4.12 9.84
CA THR A 108 14.22 -4.11 8.38
C THR A 108 14.26 -2.68 7.87
N LEU A 109 13.39 -1.80 8.40
CA LEU A 109 13.46 -0.35 8.23
C LEU A 109 13.39 0.35 9.58
N GLN A 110 14.36 1.20 9.88
CA GLN A 110 14.35 2.10 11.03
C GLN A 110 14.27 3.54 10.58
N PHE A 111 13.16 4.19 10.89
CA PHE A 111 12.96 5.63 10.75
C PHE A 111 13.31 6.30 12.08
N ASN A 112 14.55 6.73 12.24
CA ASN A 112 15.05 7.21 13.53
C ASN A 112 14.83 8.72 13.75
N THR A 113 14.86 9.51 12.69
CA THR A 113 14.67 10.97 12.71
C THR A 113 13.76 11.47 11.59
N ALA A 114 13.19 10.58 10.80
CA ALA A 114 12.29 10.94 9.72
C ALA A 114 10.88 11.18 10.26
N ASP A 115 10.25 12.22 9.78
CA ASP A 115 8.83 12.52 9.92
C ASP A 115 8.16 12.44 8.56
N ASP A 116 6.85 12.34 8.53
CA ASP A 116 6.04 12.40 7.32
C ASP A 116 6.49 11.39 6.27
N ILE A 117 6.21 10.14 6.58
CA ILE A 117 6.51 8.98 5.72
C ILE A 117 5.20 8.38 5.22
N TYR A 118 5.09 8.24 3.91
CA TYR A 118 3.99 7.54 3.26
C TYR A 118 4.46 6.20 2.70
N MET A 119 3.75 5.10 2.97
CA MET A 119 4.04 3.79 2.40
C MET A 119 2.76 3.18 1.84
N GLN A 120 2.84 2.66 0.62
CA GLN A 120 1.68 2.02 -0.02
C GLN A 120 2.07 0.80 -0.85
N ASP A 121 1.18 -0.23 -0.83
CA ASP A 121 1.21 -1.40 -1.71
C ASP A 121 2.54 -2.18 -1.67
N LEU A 122 3.08 -2.45 -0.48
CA LEU A 122 4.29 -3.24 -0.32
C LEU A 122 4.29 -4.07 0.98
N THR A 123 5.11 -5.10 1.00
CA THR A 123 5.39 -5.92 2.17
C THR A 123 6.76 -5.56 2.75
N VAL A 124 6.85 -5.40 4.08
CA VAL A 124 8.12 -5.34 4.80
C VAL A 124 8.24 -6.60 5.66
N GLN A 125 9.33 -7.33 5.51
CA GLN A 125 9.53 -8.61 6.19
C GLN A 125 10.90 -8.66 6.89
N ASN A 126 10.96 -9.15 8.12
CA ASN A 126 12.20 -9.62 8.71
C ASN A 126 12.30 -11.14 8.52
N LYS A 127 13.21 -11.58 7.66
CA LYS A 127 13.44 -13.00 7.31
C LYS A 127 14.46 -13.66 8.23
N SER A 128 14.57 -13.23 9.49
CA SER A 128 15.54 -13.82 10.42
C SER A 128 15.28 -15.31 10.67
N THR A 129 16.36 -16.06 10.76
CA THR A 129 16.36 -17.51 11.08
C THR A 129 17.13 -17.82 12.36
N THR A 130 17.57 -16.79 13.09
CA THR A 130 18.49 -16.94 14.23
C THR A 130 17.86 -17.54 15.47
N CYS A 131 16.55 -17.50 15.58
CA CYS A 131 15.84 -18.19 16.65
C CYS A 131 14.50 -18.73 16.17
N SER A 132 13.93 -19.67 16.93
CA SER A 132 12.57 -20.11 16.68
C SER A 132 11.63 -18.91 16.71
N GLU A 133 10.72 -18.81 15.77
CA GLU A 133 9.75 -17.72 15.55
C GLU A 133 9.01 -17.20 16.80
N ASN A 134 9.17 -17.90 17.91
CA ASN A 134 8.38 -17.71 19.12
C ASN A 134 9.04 -16.90 20.23
N ALA A 135 10.33 -16.58 20.12
CA ALA A 135 11.08 -16.04 21.26
C ALA A 135 12.00 -14.85 20.91
N CYS A 136 12.03 -14.39 19.68
CA CYS A 136 13.00 -13.39 19.24
C CYS A 136 12.36 -12.13 18.72
N ARG A 137 12.87 -11.01 19.19
CA ARG A 137 12.45 -9.67 18.77
C ARG A 137 13.11 -9.34 17.44
N HIS A 138 12.36 -9.52 16.36
CA HIS A 138 12.76 -9.22 15.00
C HIS A 138 11.81 -8.19 14.40
N VAL A 139 12.20 -6.93 14.49
CA VAL A 139 11.38 -5.81 14.05
C VAL A 139 11.36 -5.71 12.52
N THR A 140 10.22 -5.43 11.93
CA THR A 140 10.13 -5.03 10.51
C THR A 140 10.28 -3.52 10.37
N ILE A 141 9.41 -2.75 11.03
CA ILE A 141 9.47 -1.29 11.05
C ILE A 141 9.64 -0.82 12.48
N GLN A 142 10.66 0.01 12.70
CA GLN A 142 10.82 0.83 13.89
C GLN A 142 10.71 2.29 13.50
N GLN A 143 9.78 3.03 14.11
CA GLN A 143 9.59 4.45 13.85
C GLN A 143 9.73 5.29 15.13
N VAL A 144 10.22 6.53 14.98
CA VAL A 144 10.40 7.48 16.07
C VAL A 144 9.67 8.80 15.80
N GLY A 145 9.43 9.13 14.54
CA GLY A 145 8.86 10.40 14.08
C GLY A 145 7.33 10.47 14.12
N ASP A 146 6.81 11.57 13.60
CA ASP A 146 5.39 11.92 13.49
C ASP A 146 4.87 11.82 12.05
N LYS A 147 3.54 11.72 11.89
CA LYS A 147 2.83 11.74 10.59
C LYS A 147 3.19 10.60 9.64
N TYR A 148 3.09 9.36 10.12
CA TYR A 148 3.27 8.18 9.25
C TYR A 148 1.93 7.72 8.68
N VAL A 149 1.91 7.35 7.39
CA VAL A 149 0.76 6.77 6.71
C VAL A 149 1.15 5.45 6.06
N TYR A 150 0.41 4.39 6.38
CA TYR A 150 0.57 3.06 5.81
C TYR A 150 -0.73 2.63 5.13
N LYS A 151 -0.75 2.62 3.79
CA LYS A 151 -1.90 2.18 3.01
C LYS A 151 -1.62 0.83 2.35
N ARG A 152 -2.42 -0.19 2.67
CA ARG A 152 -2.22 -1.55 2.15
C ARG A 152 -0.76 -2.03 2.27
N VAL A 153 -0.16 -1.81 3.44
CA VAL A 153 1.18 -2.30 3.77
C VAL A 153 1.07 -3.57 4.59
N ARG A 154 1.92 -4.56 4.28
CA ARG A 154 1.99 -5.80 5.05
C ARG A 154 3.31 -5.88 5.82
N LEU A 155 3.21 -6.18 7.12
CA LEU A 155 4.38 -6.43 7.97
C LEU A 155 4.40 -7.90 8.39
N ILE A 156 5.55 -8.58 8.21
CA ILE A 156 5.71 -10.00 8.51
C ILE A 156 6.95 -10.22 9.36
N SER A 157 6.73 -10.66 10.61
CA SER A 157 7.80 -11.11 11.50
C SER A 157 7.25 -11.97 12.65
N GLY A 158 8.02 -12.11 13.73
CA GLY A 158 7.66 -12.82 14.96
C GLY A 158 7.27 -11.86 16.09
N GLN A 159 8.09 -11.79 17.15
CA GLN A 159 7.89 -10.85 18.24
C GLN A 159 8.32 -9.43 17.83
N ASP A 160 7.57 -8.43 18.34
CA ASP A 160 7.84 -6.99 18.12
C ASP A 160 7.87 -6.58 16.63
N THR A 161 6.99 -7.13 15.79
CA THR A 161 6.96 -6.91 14.34
C THR A 161 6.92 -5.43 13.98
N TYR A 162 6.01 -4.66 14.60
CA TYR A 162 5.85 -3.22 14.41
C TYR A 162 6.16 -2.49 15.72
N TYR A 163 7.22 -1.69 15.73
CA TYR A 163 7.67 -0.98 16.91
C TYR A 163 7.61 0.53 16.73
N THR A 164 6.66 1.18 17.42
CA THR A 164 6.55 2.63 17.56
C THR A 164 7.37 3.06 18.77
N ASN A 165 8.62 3.47 18.57
CA ASN A 165 9.57 3.65 19.67
C ASN A 165 9.37 4.93 20.48
N LYS A 166 8.72 5.96 19.90
CA LYS A 166 8.47 7.24 20.53
C LYS A 166 7.11 7.78 20.09
N GLY A 167 6.49 8.58 20.94
CA GLY A 167 5.19 9.16 20.68
C GLY A 167 5.14 9.99 19.39
N GLY A 168 4.38 9.58 18.43
CA GLY A 168 4.08 10.24 17.17
C GLY A 168 2.74 9.75 16.67
N ARG A 169 2.20 10.41 15.64
CA ARG A 169 0.91 10.06 15.05
C ARG A 169 1.09 9.18 13.83
N THR A 170 0.27 8.13 13.73
CA THR A 170 0.32 7.18 12.62
C THR A 170 -1.07 6.76 12.19
N TYR A 171 -1.28 6.70 10.89
CA TYR A 171 -2.49 6.20 10.26
C TYR A 171 -2.22 4.94 9.44
N TRP A 172 -3.00 3.90 9.69
CA TRP A 172 -3.06 2.68 8.88
C TRP A 172 -4.38 2.63 8.13
N ASP A 173 -4.34 2.51 6.81
CA ASP A 173 -5.48 2.33 5.92
C ASP A 173 -5.42 0.93 5.29
N GLY A 174 -6.13 -0.02 5.89
CA GLY A 174 -6.07 -1.43 5.53
C GLY A 174 -4.72 -2.06 5.85
N GLY A 175 -4.26 -2.94 4.95
CA GLY A 175 -3.00 -3.66 5.11
C GLY A 175 -3.07 -4.82 6.11
N GLU A 176 -1.90 -5.34 6.51
CA GLU A 176 -1.84 -6.54 7.35
C GLU A 176 -0.60 -6.52 8.25
N ILE A 177 -0.76 -6.92 9.52
CA ILE A 177 0.37 -7.09 10.45
C ILE A 177 0.34 -8.51 11.02
N ARG A 178 1.40 -9.28 10.81
CA ARG A 178 1.57 -10.65 11.30
C ARG A 178 2.65 -10.71 12.36
N GLY A 179 2.40 -11.51 13.40
CA GLY A 179 3.41 -11.75 14.44
C GLY A 179 2.98 -12.70 15.53
N THR A 180 3.86 -12.86 16.51
CA THR A 180 3.69 -13.83 17.60
C THR A 180 3.35 -13.16 18.92
N VAL A 181 4.25 -12.40 19.51
CA VAL A 181 4.11 -11.77 20.83
C VAL A 181 4.42 -10.29 20.70
N ASP A 182 3.55 -9.46 21.31
CA ASP A 182 3.73 -8.00 21.32
C ASP A 182 4.00 -7.43 19.92
N PHE A 183 3.38 -8.04 18.89
CA PHE A 183 3.77 -7.77 17.52
C PHE A 183 3.40 -6.37 17.02
N ILE A 184 2.65 -5.61 17.81
CA ILE A 184 2.48 -4.16 17.73
C ILE A 184 2.86 -3.60 19.09
N CYS A 185 3.99 -2.91 19.22
CA CYS A 185 4.48 -2.47 20.52
C CYS A 185 5.06 -1.05 20.49
N GLY A 186 5.12 -0.42 21.66
CA GLY A 186 5.71 0.89 21.85
C GLY A 186 4.72 1.99 22.16
N ASP A 187 4.98 3.20 21.68
CA ASP A 187 4.31 4.45 22.06
C ASP A 187 3.71 5.17 20.85
N GLY A 188 2.85 6.14 21.07
CA GLY A 188 2.27 6.98 20.01
C GLY A 188 0.75 6.85 19.89
N ASP A 189 0.16 7.81 19.19
CA ASP A 189 -1.23 7.79 18.81
C ASP A 189 -1.37 7.16 17.42
N VAL A 190 -1.81 5.90 17.38
CA VAL A 190 -1.90 5.12 16.15
C VAL A 190 -3.33 4.71 15.89
N PHE A 191 -3.87 5.12 14.75
CA PHE A 191 -5.21 4.76 14.30
C PHE A 191 -5.14 3.74 13.17
N PHE A 192 -5.63 2.53 13.43
CA PHE A 192 -5.70 1.43 12.48
C PHE A 192 -7.13 1.34 11.93
N GLU A 193 -7.32 1.69 10.67
CA GLU A 193 -8.60 1.55 9.96
C GLU A 193 -8.58 0.30 9.08
N GLY A 194 -9.50 -0.62 9.31
CA GLY A 194 -9.67 -1.83 8.50
C GLY A 194 -8.46 -2.76 8.43
N THR A 195 -7.48 -2.59 9.30
CA THR A 195 -6.22 -3.35 9.27
C THR A 195 -6.43 -4.80 9.69
N LYS A 196 -5.85 -5.73 8.94
CA LYS A 196 -5.86 -7.16 9.25
C LYS A 196 -4.72 -7.51 10.22
N LEU A 197 -5.06 -8.11 11.33
CA LEU A 197 -4.14 -8.57 12.37
C LEU A 197 -4.08 -10.10 12.36
N VAL A 198 -2.86 -10.65 12.22
CA VAL A 198 -2.68 -12.09 12.06
C VAL A 198 -1.77 -12.66 13.14
N PRO A 199 -2.34 -13.11 14.29
CA PRO A 199 -1.61 -13.93 15.25
C PRO A 199 -1.10 -15.22 14.60
N THR A 200 0.21 -15.48 14.65
CA THR A 200 0.83 -16.63 13.96
C THR A 200 1.18 -17.80 14.90
N ARG A 201 0.69 -17.75 16.15
CA ARG A 201 0.82 -18.83 17.13
C ARG A 201 -0.34 -18.83 18.14
N SER A 202 -0.50 -19.94 18.86
CA SER A 202 -1.35 -19.96 20.07
C SER A 202 -0.75 -19.08 21.15
N ALA A 203 -1.60 -18.47 22.00
CA ALA A 203 -1.22 -17.50 23.03
C ALA A 203 -0.38 -16.31 22.50
N ALA A 204 -0.57 -15.95 21.22
CA ALA A 204 -0.03 -14.72 20.66
C ALA A 204 -0.58 -13.50 21.42
N VAL A 205 0.18 -12.41 21.42
CA VAL A 205 -0.24 -11.13 22.00
C VAL A 205 -0.15 -10.07 20.91
N ILE A 206 -1.27 -9.42 20.59
CA ILE A 206 -1.31 -8.43 19.50
C ILE A 206 -0.55 -7.18 19.91
N THR A 207 -0.93 -6.54 21.02
CA THR A 207 -0.37 -5.25 21.42
C THR A 207 0.42 -5.28 22.72
N ALA A 208 1.50 -4.49 22.78
CA ALA A 208 2.22 -4.16 24.02
C ALA A 208 2.49 -2.65 24.08
N GLY A 209 1.47 -1.88 24.49
CA GLY A 209 1.55 -0.43 24.55
C GLY A 209 2.44 0.08 25.68
N LYS A 210 3.24 1.10 25.36
CA LYS A 210 3.96 1.95 26.30
C LYS A 210 3.53 3.38 26.04
N THR A 211 2.34 3.76 26.54
CA THR A 211 1.68 4.97 26.07
C THR A 211 2.05 6.18 26.91
N THR A 212 2.65 7.19 26.27
CA THR A 212 2.90 8.52 26.85
C THR A 212 2.03 9.60 26.21
N THR A 213 1.35 9.28 25.11
CA THR A 213 0.48 10.15 24.32
C THR A 213 -0.97 10.12 24.83
N GLU A 214 -1.84 10.89 24.20
CA GLU A 214 -3.23 11.03 24.66
C GLU A 214 -4.09 9.79 24.38
N TRP A 215 -3.96 9.16 23.18
CA TRP A 215 -4.90 8.14 22.72
C TRP A 215 -4.35 6.72 22.71
N GLY A 216 -3.07 6.52 22.39
CA GLY A 216 -2.45 5.20 22.24
C GLY A 216 -2.89 4.49 20.98
N TYR A 217 -3.14 3.17 21.07
CA TYR A 217 -3.52 2.33 19.90
C TYR A 217 -5.03 2.22 19.77
N VAL A 218 -5.56 2.69 18.67
CA VAL A 218 -7.00 2.64 18.32
C VAL A 218 -7.19 1.82 17.06
N PHE A 219 -7.86 0.68 17.20
CA PHE A 219 -8.24 -0.19 16.09
C PHE A 219 -9.72 0.03 15.77
N ASN A 220 -10.03 0.46 14.55
CA ASN A 220 -11.40 0.60 14.06
C ASN A 220 -11.61 -0.31 12.84
N ASN A 221 -12.71 -1.05 12.82
CA ASN A 221 -13.04 -2.01 11.76
C ASN A 221 -11.95 -3.05 11.49
N ALA A 222 -11.05 -3.30 12.44
CA ALA A 222 -9.97 -4.27 12.27
C ALA A 222 -10.51 -5.70 12.10
N ILE A 223 -9.74 -6.54 11.41
CA ILE A 223 -10.06 -7.94 11.19
C ILE A 223 -8.96 -8.79 11.84
N ILE A 224 -9.32 -9.61 12.83
CA ILE A 224 -8.38 -10.57 13.44
C ILE A 224 -8.63 -11.94 12.84
N GLU A 225 -7.70 -12.41 12.02
CA GLU A 225 -7.75 -13.70 11.34
C GLU A 225 -6.51 -14.52 11.66
N SER A 226 -6.69 -15.77 12.07
CA SER A 226 -5.59 -16.67 12.39
C SER A 226 -6.06 -18.12 12.24
N GLN A 227 -5.13 -19.01 11.95
CA GLN A 227 -5.36 -20.46 12.11
C GLN A 227 -5.23 -20.92 13.58
N PHE A 228 -4.80 -20.02 14.48
CA PHE A 228 -4.66 -20.26 15.91
C PHE A 228 -5.72 -19.50 16.68
N ASN A 229 -6.34 -20.15 17.64
CA ASN A 229 -7.19 -19.55 18.66
C ASN A 229 -6.37 -19.19 19.93
N ASN A 230 -7.06 -18.64 20.93
CA ASN A 230 -6.50 -18.35 22.24
C ASN A 230 -5.35 -17.33 22.19
N TYR A 231 -5.50 -16.29 21.37
CA TYR A 231 -4.63 -15.12 21.36
C TYR A 231 -5.17 -14.04 22.32
N TYR A 232 -4.34 -13.11 22.68
CA TYR A 232 -4.70 -11.94 23.50
C TYR A 232 -4.70 -10.67 22.64
N LEU A 233 -5.62 -9.76 22.92
CA LEU A 233 -5.69 -8.43 22.29
C LEU A 233 -4.49 -7.57 22.69
N GLY A 234 -3.99 -7.75 23.91
CA GLY A 234 -2.82 -7.04 24.35
C GLY A 234 -2.46 -7.22 25.81
N ARG A 235 -1.37 -6.57 26.17
CA ARG A 235 -0.90 -6.38 27.54
C ARG A 235 -0.24 -5.03 27.67
N SER A 236 -0.18 -4.47 28.88
CA SER A 236 0.51 -3.21 29.11
C SER A 236 2.01 -3.43 29.24
N TRP A 237 2.79 -2.75 28.40
CA TRP A 237 4.21 -2.59 28.65
C TRP A 237 4.40 -1.54 29.75
N ASN A 238 3.93 -0.30 29.51
CA ASN A 238 3.84 0.74 30.53
C ASN A 238 2.61 1.61 30.24
N HIS A 239 1.65 1.65 31.16
CA HIS A 239 0.49 2.54 31.10
C HIS A 239 -0.27 2.50 29.76
N ALA A 240 -0.39 1.30 29.17
CA ALA A 240 -0.98 1.13 27.83
C ALA A 240 -2.38 1.72 27.72
N LYS A 241 -2.67 2.36 26.60
CA LYS A 241 -4.00 2.73 26.14
C LYS A 241 -4.23 1.98 24.83
N THR A 242 -5.18 1.04 24.83
CA THR A 242 -5.50 0.23 23.64
C THR A 242 -7.00 0.00 23.58
N VAL A 243 -7.57 0.33 22.42
CA VAL A 243 -9.01 0.23 22.16
C VAL A 243 -9.26 -0.48 20.82
N PHE A 244 -10.18 -1.46 20.85
CA PHE A 244 -10.69 -2.13 19.66
C PHE A 244 -12.15 -1.76 19.44
N LEU A 245 -12.45 -1.12 18.31
CA LEU A 245 -13.78 -0.68 17.90
C LEU A 245 -14.22 -1.47 16.68
N ASN A 246 -15.48 -1.96 16.69
CA ASN A 246 -16.10 -2.62 15.54
C ASN A 246 -15.26 -3.78 14.95
N THR A 247 -14.43 -4.41 15.78
CA THR A 247 -13.45 -5.40 15.34
C THR A 247 -14.09 -6.74 15.05
N LYS A 248 -13.79 -7.33 13.90
CA LYS A 248 -14.23 -8.66 13.49
C LYS A 248 -13.16 -9.70 13.87
N MET A 249 -13.47 -10.57 14.82
CA MET A 249 -12.59 -11.63 15.31
C MET A 249 -13.00 -12.97 14.70
N ILE A 250 -12.32 -13.36 13.60
CA ILE A 250 -12.58 -14.64 12.91
C ILE A 250 -12.02 -15.80 13.75
N ALA A 251 -10.80 -15.64 14.25
CA ALA A 251 -10.23 -16.53 15.25
C ALA A 251 -10.74 -16.15 16.65
N THR A 252 -10.87 -17.13 17.54
CA THR A 252 -11.40 -16.93 18.89
C THR A 252 -10.29 -16.45 19.84
N PRO A 253 -10.40 -15.27 20.46
CA PRO A 253 -9.45 -14.81 21.48
C PRO A 253 -9.59 -15.60 22.78
N GLU A 254 -8.61 -15.51 23.67
CA GLU A 254 -8.75 -15.90 25.07
C GLU A 254 -9.93 -15.17 25.70
N ALA A 255 -10.65 -15.85 26.59
CA ALA A 255 -11.83 -15.28 27.25
C ALA A 255 -11.49 -13.99 28.02
N ALA A 256 -10.32 -13.95 28.68
CA ALA A 256 -9.83 -12.76 29.35
C ALA A 256 -9.51 -11.58 28.41
N GLY A 257 -9.27 -11.84 27.14
CA GLY A 257 -8.93 -10.86 26.10
C GLY A 257 -7.57 -10.18 26.30
N TRP A 258 -7.19 -9.90 27.54
CA TRP A 258 -6.01 -9.12 27.92
C TRP A 258 -5.11 -9.91 28.87
N GLN A 259 -3.79 -9.81 28.70
CA GLN A 259 -2.81 -10.42 29.60
C GLN A 259 -2.48 -9.53 30.80
N ASN A 260 -1.72 -10.08 31.75
CA ASN A 260 -1.10 -9.31 32.83
C ASN A 260 -0.09 -8.30 32.26
N PRO A 261 0.09 -7.15 32.95
CA PRO A 261 1.09 -6.16 32.54
C PRO A 261 2.51 -6.73 32.54
N ILE A 262 3.36 -6.18 31.66
CA ILE A 262 4.81 -6.45 31.66
C ILE A 262 5.48 -5.69 32.81
N ASN A 263 5.25 -4.39 32.88
CA ASN A 263 5.84 -3.51 33.89
C ASN A 263 4.78 -2.78 34.73
N GLU A 264 3.89 -2.02 34.09
CA GLU A 264 2.91 -1.15 34.76
C GLU A 264 1.49 -1.42 34.24
N VAL A 265 0.51 -1.23 35.09
CA VAL A 265 -0.91 -1.46 34.77
C VAL A 265 -1.35 -0.60 33.60
N PRO A 266 -2.30 -1.08 32.76
CA PRO A 266 -2.87 -0.28 31.69
C PRO A 266 -3.70 0.88 32.22
N ILE A 267 -3.82 1.94 31.43
CA ILE A 267 -4.79 3.03 31.62
C ILE A 267 -6.12 2.65 30.94
N ILE A 268 -6.05 2.08 29.72
CA ILE A 268 -7.20 1.65 28.94
C ILE A 268 -6.86 0.32 28.27
N SER A 269 -7.76 -0.66 28.45
CA SER A 269 -7.77 -1.94 27.71
C SER A 269 -9.23 -2.28 27.47
N ALA A 270 -9.78 -1.85 26.32
CA ALA A 270 -11.22 -1.86 26.11
C ALA A 270 -11.62 -2.22 24.68
N GLU A 271 -12.86 -2.67 24.56
CA GLU A 271 -13.50 -3.04 23.32
C GLU A 271 -14.87 -2.35 23.19
N TYR A 272 -15.28 -2.12 21.94
CA TYR A 272 -16.63 -1.68 21.60
C TYR A 272 -17.11 -2.41 20.34
N ASN A 273 -18.31 -3.00 20.42
CA ASN A 273 -18.96 -3.67 19.30
C ASN A 273 -18.09 -4.74 18.60
N SER A 274 -17.30 -5.51 19.39
CA SER A 274 -16.52 -6.64 18.86
C SER A 274 -17.44 -7.76 18.38
N MET A 275 -17.12 -8.35 17.23
CA MET A 275 -17.94 -9.36 16.54
C MET A 275 -17.12 -10.59 16.21
N ASN A 276 -17.80 -11.75 16.12
CA ASN A 276 -17.20 -12.97 15.58
C ASN A 276 -17.13 -12.93 14.02
N GLY A 277 -16.58 -13.98 13.42
CA GLY A 277 -16.47 -14.12 11.96
C GLY A 277 -17.81 -14.01 11.20
N ASN A 278 -18.92 -14.29 11.84
CA ASN A 278 -20.28 -14.21 11.28
C ASN A 278 -20.97 -12.86 11.52
N GLY A 279 -20.25 -11.88 12.12
CA GLY A 279 -20.80 -10.56 12.42
C GLY A 279 -21.71 -10.51 13.65
N GLN A 280 -21.74 -11.56 14.47
CA GLN A 280 -22.50 -11.58 15.72
C GLN A 280 -21.66 -10.96 16.84
N LYS A 281 -22.27 -10.14 17.69
CA LYS A 281 -21.60 -9.56 18.85
C LYS A 281 -21.03 -10.62 19.77
N LEU A 282 -19.80 -10.41 20.23
CA LEU A 282 -19.15 -11.28 21.21
C LEU A 282 -19.66 -11.00 22.61
N ASP A 283 -19.74 -12.05 23.43
CA ASP A 283 -19.89 -11.91 24.89
C ASP A 283 -18.55 -11.50 25.50
N LEU A 284 -18.48 -10.28 26.02
CA LEU A 284 -17.31 -9.69 26.64
C LEU A 284 -17.31 -9.80 28.18
N SER A 285 -18.26 -10.55 28.77
CA SER A 285 -18.40 -10.69 30.25
C SER A 285 -17.16 -11.32 30.90
N GLY A 286 -16.46 -12.19 30.15
CA GLY A 286 -15.22 -12.86 30.60
C GLY A 286 -13.96 -12.00 30.50
N ARG A 287 -14.05 -10.76 29.99
CA ARG A 287 -12.88 -9.89 29.80
C ARG A 287 -12.25 -9.45 31.13
N ARG A 288 -10.94 -9.41 31.14
CA ARG A 288 -10.17 -9.01 32.32
C ARG A 288 -10.52 -7.58 32.75
N ARG A 289 -10.76 -7.40 34.05
CA ARG A 289 -11.02 -6.10 34.69
C ARG A 289 -9.92 -5.71 35.67
N ALA A 290 -9.42 -6.66 36.45
CA ALA A 290 -8.40 -6.42 37.46
C ALA A 290 -6.99 -6.70 36.93
N TYR A 291 -6.12 -5.75 37.16
CA TYR A 291 -4.71 -5.82 36.78
C TYR A 291 -3.85 -5.57 38.00
N THR A 292 -2.74 -6.29 38.11
CA THR A 292 -1.68 -6.03 39.10
C THR A 292 -0.36 -6.13 38.39
N ASP A 293 0.50 -5.15 38.55
CA ASP A 293 1.85 -5.15 38.00
C ASP A 293 2.87 -5.76 39.02
N LYS A 294 4.10 -5.91 38.54
CA LYS A 294 5.19 -6.51 39.34
C LYS A 294 5.65 -5.65 40.49
N ASN A 295 5.27 -4.37 40.54
CA ASN A 295 5.65 -3.40 41.57
C ASN A 295 4.51 -3.24 42.59
N GLY A 296 3.41 -3.98 42.47
CA GLY A 296 2.25 -3.90 43.35
C GLY A 296 1.24 -2.82 42.93
N GLY A 297 1.45 -2.14 41.82
CA GLY A 297 0.45 -1.25 41.21
C GLY A 297 -0.79 -2.07 40.80
N SER A 298 -1.97 -1.49 40.99
CA SER A 298 -3.23 -2.17 40.63
C SER A 298 -4.18 -1.22 39.87
N ALA A 299 -4.98 -1.78 38.98
CA ALA A 299 -6.05 -1.08 38.28
C ALA A 299 -7.28 -1.98 38.15
N ASN A 300 -8.47 -1.39 38.20
CA ASN A 300 -9.72 -2.05 37.87
C ASN A 300 -10.40 -1.26 36.75
N LEU A 301 -10.44 -1.81 35.56
CA LEU A 301 -10.87 -1.14 34.34
C LEU A 301 -12.17 -1.76 33.81
N ASN A 302 -13.00 -0.94 33.15
CA ASN A 302 -14.09 -1.44 32.34
C ASN A 302 -13.57 -1.85 30.96
N PRO A 303 -13.63 -3.15 30.58
CA PRO A 303 -13.15 -3.61 29.29
C PRO A 303 -14.14 -3.35 28.15
N VAL A 304 -15.31 -2.76 28.40
CA VAL A 304 -16.34 -2.47 27.39
C VAL A 304 -16.70 -0.99 27.45
N LEU A 305 -16.50 -0.30 26.35
CA LEU A 305 -16.88 1.10 26.22
C LEU A 305 -18.38 1.25 26.01
N SER A 306 -18.94 2.32 26.58
CA SER A 306 -20.28 2.81 26.20
C SER A 306 -20.25 3.51 24.83
N ASP A 307 -21.42 3.71 24.23
CA ASP A 307 -21.56 4.43 22.94
C ASP A 307 -20.92 5.84 23.03
N THR A 308 -21.11 6.54 24.15
CA THR A 308 -20.55 7.89 24.36
C THR A 308 -19.02 7.87 24.49
N GLU A 309 -18.44 6.84 25.10
CA GLU A 309 -16.99 6.68 25.18
C GLU A 309 -16.40 6.31 23.83
N ALA A 310 -17.00 5.36 23.13
CA ALA A 310 -16.56 4.90 21.80
C ALA A 310 -16.61 6.03 20.76
N ALA A 311 -17.61 6.90 20.81
CA ALA A 311 -17.77 8.04 19.89
C ALA A 311 -16.63 9.07 19.97
N LYS A 312 -15.79 9.03 20.99
CA LYS A 312 -14.62 9.92 21.12
C LYS A 312 -13.44 9.47 20.22
N TYR A 313 -13.37 8.20 19.88
CA TYR A 313 -12.25 7.61 19.12
C TYR A 313 -12.44 7.77 17.61
N THR A 314 -12.61 9.01 17.14
CA THR A 314 -12.64 9.31 15.70
C THR A 314 -11.24 9.56 15.16
N LEU A 315 -10.99 9.31 13.89
CA LEU A 315 -9.71 9.62 13.22
C LEU A 315 -9.26 11.06 13.53
N LYS A 316 -10.19 12.02 13.38
CA LYS A 316 -9.93 13.44 13.66
C LYS A 316 -9.50 13.70 15.11
N ASN A 317 -10.16 13.09 16.09
CA ASN A 317 -9.81 13.29 17.48
C ASN A 317 -8.46 12.67 17.83
N VAL A 318 -8.19 11.47 17.33
CA VAL A 318 -6.97 10.70 17.64
C VAL A 318 -5.75 11.28 16.94
N LEU A 319 -5.86 11.67 15.67
CA LEU A 319 -4.71 12.07 14.86
C LEU A 319 -4.68 13.55 14.47
N GLY A 320 -5.80 14.28 14.60
CA GLY A 320 -5.88 15.67 14.14
C GLY A 320 -4.89 16.63 14.80
N GLY A 321 -4.62 16.45 16.09
CA GLY A 321 -3.68 17.30 16.82
C GLY A 321 -4.02 18.79 16.72
N SER A 322 -3.03 19.64 16.95
CA SER A 322 -3.17 21.12 16.83
C SER A 322 -3.04 21.62 15.38
N ASP A 323 -2.50 20.81 14.50
CA ASP A 323 -2.27 21.09 13.06
C ASP A 323 -3.39 20.56 12.16
N SER A 324 -4.42 19.94 12.74
CA SER A 324 -5.57 19.38 12.00
C SER A 324 -5.17 18.36 10.94
N TRP A 325 -4.15 17.55 11.22
CA TRP A 325 -3.69 16.53 10.28
C TRP A 325 -4.81 15.55 9.91
N ALA A 326 -5.04 15.36 8.60
CA ALA A 326 -6.08 14.54 8.02
C ALA A 326 -5.47 13.48 7.08
N PRO A 327 -4.86 12.41 7.63
CA PRO A 327 -4.12 11.42 6.85
C PRO A 327 -4.97 10.61 5.87
N ASP A 328 -6.27 10.49 6.11
CA ASP A 328 -7.22 9.85 5.20
C ASP A 328 -7.23 10.53 3.82
N LYS A 329 -7.03 11.85 3.78
CA LYS A 329 -6.94 12.60 2.52
C LYS A 329 -5.72 12.23 1.69
N LEU A 330 -4.62 11.86 2.34
CA LEU A 330 -3.41 11.41 1.65
C LEU A 330 -3.57 10.02 1.03
N THR A 331 -4.56 9.24 1.49
CA THR A 331 -4.84 7.90 0.98
C THR A 331 -5.88 7.87 -0.14
N GLU A 332 -6.52 9.00 -0.46
CA GLU A 332 -7.41 9.11 -1.62
C GLU A 332 -6.64 8.79 -2.90
N GLN A 333 -7.26 8.05 -3.82
CA GLN A 333 -6.60 7.60 -5.04
C GLN A 333 -7.14 8.38 -6.24
N ALA A 334 -6.28 8.61 -7.22
CA ALA A 334 -6.70 9.09 -8.54
C ALA A 334 -7.54 8.01 -9.26
N ASP A 335 -8.41 8.44 -10.15
CA ASP A 335 -9.31 7.55 -10.89
C ASP A 335 -8.55 6.62 -11.85
N ALA A 336 -9.14 5.45 -12.12
CA ALA A 336 -8.62 4.54 -13.13
C ALA A 336 -8.74 5.18 -14.53
N PRO A 337 -7.62 5.40 -15.25
CA PRO A 337 -7.69 6.00 -16.58
C PRO A 337 -8.38 5.06 -17.59
N SER A 338 -9.11 5.64 -18.54
CA SER A 338 -9.61 4.89 -19.71
C SER A 338 -8.67 5.13 -20.88
N ILE A 339 -8.01 4.06 -21.37
CA ILE A 339 -6.98 4.17 -22.39
C ILE A 339 -7.45 3.65 -23.75
N THR A 340 -6.95 4.28 -24.83
CA THR A 340 -7.25 3.89 -26.22
C THR A 340 -5.99 4.02 -27.07
N GLN A 341 -5.75 3.04 -27.96
CA GLN A 341 -4.70 3.15 -28.98
C GLN A 341 -5.18 4.03 -30.13
N VAL A 342 -4.34 5.02 -30.50
CA VAL A 342 -4.54 5.90 -31.67
C VAL A 342 -3.25 5.91 -32.50
N GLY A 343 -3.23 5.18 -33.59
CA GLY A 343 -2.03 4.96 -34.39
C GLY A 343 -0.90 4.31 -33.57
N LYS A 344 0.25 4.96 -33.53
CA LYS A 344 1.43 4.53 -32.75
C LYS A 344 1.46 5.07 -31.31
N SER A 345 0.32 5.45 -30.73
CA SER A 345 0.27 6.00 -29.39
C SER A 345 -0.92 5.44 -28.62
N VAL A 346 -0.78 5.35 -27.30
CA VAL A 346 -1.88 5.16 -26.37
C VAL A 346 -2.21 6.50 -25.74
N LYS A 347 -3.49 6.84 -25.62
CA LYS A 347 -3.98 8.11 -25.09
C LYS A 347 -5.04 7.90 -24.02
N TRP A 348 -5.17 8.88 -23.12
CA TRP A 348 -6.21 8.95 -22.08
C TRP A 348 -6.52 10.40 -21.72
N ALA A 349 -7.57 10.61 -20.92
CA ALA A 349 -7.91 11.92 -20.37
C ALA A 349 -6.99 12.27 -19.21
N ASP A 350 -6.77 13.56 -18.99
CA ASP A 350 -6.08 14.05 -17.79
C ASP A 350 -6.96 13.88 -16.55
N ASP A 351 -6.32 13.70 -15.40
CA ASP A 351 -6.93 13.67 -14.07
C ASP A 351 -6.18 14.67 -13.18
N GLU A 352 -6.88 15.67 -12.64
CA GLU A 352 -6.30 16.68 -11.77
C GLU A 352 -5.77 16.12 -10.44
N ASN A 353 -6.24 14.93 -10.03
CA ASN A 353 -5.80 14.23 -8.82
C ASN A 353 -4.59 13.29 -9.08
N ALA A 354 -4.14 13.15 -10.31
CA ALA A 354 -2.99 12.34 -10.67
C ALA A 354 -1.74 13.22 -10.83
N ILE A 355 -0.62 12.81 -10.24
CA ILE A 355 0.69 13.45 -10.51
C ILE A 355 1.37 12.87 -11.74
N CYS A 356 1.17 11.58 -12.01
CA CYS A 356 1.69 10.87 -13.18
C CYS A 356 0.91 9.57 -13.41
N TRP A 357 1.28 8.85 -14.47
CA TRP A 357 0.75 7.52 -14.77
C TRP A 357 1.89 6.52 -14.90
N ALA A 358 1.82 5.44 -14.12
CA ALA A 358 2.68 4.28 -14.28
C ALA A 358 2.16 3.42 -15.43
N VAL A 359 3.05 3.07 -16.36
CA VAL A 359 2.78 2.28 -17.56
C VAL A 359 3.25 0.85 -17.35
N PHE A 360 2.38 -0.10 -17.66
CA PHE A 360 2.68 -1.52 -17.57
C PHE A 360 2.52 -2.20 -18.93
N VAL A 361 3.53 -2.99 -19.30
CA VAL A 361 3.55 -3.77 -20.54
C VAL A 361 3.71 -5.24 -20.19
N ASN A 362 2.78 -6.07 -20.66
CA ASN A 362 2.75 -7.52 -20.35
C ASN A 362 2.83 -7.82 -18.85
N GLY A 363 2.14 -6.99 -18.03
CA GLY A 363 2.08 -7.14 -16.58
C GLY A 363 3.33 -6.69 -15.82
N LYS A 364 4.28 -6.02 -16.46
CA LYS A 364 5.51 -5.52 -15.82
C LYS A 364 5.57 -4.00 -15.93
N TYR A 365 6.06 -3.35 -14.90
CA TYR A 365 6.36 -1.93 -14.94
C TYR A 365 7.30 -1.63 -16.12
N HIS A 366 6.94 -0.66 -16.94
CA HIS A 366 7.69 -0.23 -18.11
C HIS A 366 8.29 1.17 -17.93
N SER A 367 7.46 2.13 -17.52
CA SER A 367 7.87 3.54 -17.35
C SER A 367 6.81 4.30 -16.55
N ASN A 368 7.05 5.58 -16.28
CA ASN A 368 6.02 6.52 -15.86
C ASN A 368 6.05 7.75 -16.78
N THR A 369 4.94 8.47 -16.84
CA THR A 369 4.80 9.69 -17.65
C THR A 369 3.88 10.69 -16.97
N THR A 370 4.17 11.97 -17.19
CA THR A 370 3.30 13.10 -16.82
C THR A 370 2.40 13.56 -17.95
N ASP A 371 2.63 13.05 -19.17
CA ASP A 371 1.81 13.29 -20.34
C ASP A 371 0.59 12.36 -20.36
N THR A 372 -0.48 12.75 -21.03
CA THR A 372 -1.68 11.94 -21.25
C THR A 372 -1.60 11.04 -22.50
N ARG A 373 -0.37 10.73 -22.91
CA ARG A 373 -0.07 9.83 -24.03
C ARG A 373 1.30 9.18 -23.88
N ILE A 374 1.44 7.97 -24.42
CA ILE A 374 2.73 7.32 -24.63
C ILE A 374 2.85 6.86 -26.09
N GLY A 375 4.08 6.89 -26.62
CA GLY A 375 4.41 6.21 -27.88
C GLY A 375 4.53 4.71 -27.68
N LEU A 376 4.24 3.95 -28.73
CA LEU A 376 4.40 2.49 -28.75
C LEU A 376 5.72 2.03 -29.37
N ASP A 377 6.65 2.97 -29.63
CA ASP A 377 7.97 2.63 -30.14
C ASP A 377 8.73 1.73 -29.16
N GLY A 378 9.17 0.56 -29.62
CA GLY A 378 9.83 -0.45 -28.79
C GLY A 378 8.87 -1.40 -28.04
N ILE A 379 7.56 -1.17 -28.10
CA ILE A 379 6.54 -2.11 -27.58
C ILE A 379 6.07 -2.98 -28.73
N ALA A 380 6.26 -4.31 -28.61
CA ALA A 380 5.89 -5.25 -29.65
C ALA A 380 4.38 -5.26 -29.88
N GLU A 381 3.97 -5.50 -31.14
CA GLU A 381 2.58 -5.79 -31.47
C GLU A 381 2.07 -7.02 -30.70
N GLY A 382 0.81 -7.02 -30.29
CA GLY A 382 0.22 -8.05 -29.44
C GLY A 382 0.55 -7.90 -27.95
N SER A 383 1.32 -6.86 -27.54
CA SER A 383 1.59 -6.59 -26.13
C SER A 383 0.34 -6.06 -25.44
N LYS A 384 0.14 -6.50 -24.20
CA LYS A 384 -0.90 -5.99 -23.29
C LYS A 384 -0.39 -4.74 -22.58
N VAL A 385 -1.13 -3.64 -22.68
CA VAL A 385 -0.77 -2.37 -22.04
C VAL A 385 -1.90 -1.91 -21.14
N TYR A 386 -1.57 -1.49 -19.94
CA TYR A 386 -2.44 -0.78 -19.01
C TYR A 386 -1.69 0.29 -18.21
N LEU A 387 -2.44 1.18 -17.59
CA LEU A 387 -1.92 2.26 -16.77
C LEU A 387 -2.52 2.23 -15.36
N ARG A 388 -1.82 2.85 -14.43
CA ARG A 388 -2.33 3.21 -13.11
C ARG A 388 -1.96 4.65 -12.82
N ALA A 389 -2.93 5.48 -12.44
CA ALA A 389 -2.70 6.86 -12.02
C ALA A 389 -2.09 6.89 -10.61
N ALA A 390 -1.16 7.79 -10.37
CA ALA A 390 -0.54 8.00 -9.07
C ALA A 390 -1.11 9.25 -8.40
N ASN A 391 -1.56 9.16 -7.14
CA ASN A 391 -2.04 10.31 -6.36
C ASN A 391 -0.89 11.24 -5.92
N SER A 392 -1.19 12.28 -5.16
CA SER A 392 -0.20 13.27 -4.68
C SER A 392 0.97 12.67 -3.89
N MET A 393 0.76 11.50 -3.27
CA MET A 393 1.81 10.78 -2.52
C MET A 393 2.55 9.75 -3.39
N GLY A 394 2.25 9.66 -4.69
CA GLY A 394 2.77 8.66 -5.61
C GLY A 394 2.05 7.31 -5.58
N GLY A 395 1.07 7.16 -4.69
CA GLY A 395 0.32 5.91 -4.51
C GLY A 395 -0.51 5.56 -5.75
N LEU A 396 -0.38 4.31 -6.22
CA LEU A 396 -1.06 3.85 -7.42
C LEU A 396 -2.54 3.52 -7.16
N GLY A 397 -3.44 4.14 -7.94
CA GLY A 397 -4.87 3.83 -8.01
C GLY A 397 -5.17 2.53 -8.74
N GLU A 398 -6.43 2.34 -9.10
CA GLU A 398 -6.89 1.16 -9.82
C GLU A 398 -6.32 1.10 -11.24
N LYS A 399 -6.29 -0.13 -11.79
CA LYS A 399 -5.84 -0.41 -13.15
C LYS A 399 -6.83 0.14 -14.18
N SER A 400 -6.31 0.78 -15.25
CA SER A 400 -7.11 1.12 -16.45
C SER A 400 -7.70 -0.14 -17.12
N ASN A 401 -8.55 0.05 -18.12
CA ASN A 401 -8.78 -1.01 -19.10
C ASN A 401 -7.44 -1.45 -19.70
N GLU A 402 -7.34 -2.72 -20.09
CA GLU A 402 -6.18 -3.29 -20.79
C GLU A 402 -6.44 -3.26 -22.30
N ILE A 403 -5.45 -2.81 -23.06
CA ILE A 403 -5.46 -2.90 -24.53
C ILE A 403 -4.40 -3.87 -25.02
N VAL A 404 -4.64 -4.48 -26.16
CA VAL A 404 -3.64 -5.26 -26.90
C VAL A 404 -3.16 -4.38 -28.05
N THR A 405 -1.86 -4.13 -28.13
CA THR A 405 -1.27 -3.28 -29.17
C THR A 405 -1.43 -3.89 -30.54
N VAL A 406 -1.85 -3.08 -31.52
CA VAL A 406 -1.99 -3.48 -32.93
C VAL A 406 -1.05 -2.66 -33.81
N ALA A 407 -0.70 -3.20 -34.98
CA ALA A 407 0.04 -2.45 -35.97
C ALA A 407 -0.67 -1.13 -36.29
N ALA A 408 0.08 -0.04 -36.40
CA ALA A 408 -0.50 1.20 -36.89
C ALA A 408 -0.97 0.97 -38.35
N THR A 409 -2.27 0.98 -38.58
CA THR A 409 -2.77 1.11 -39.93
C THR A 409 -2.40 2.49 -40.43
N ASP A 410 -1.57 2.57 -41.45
CA ASP A 410 -1.27 3.79 -42.17
C ASP A 410 -2.58 4.26 -42.83
N SER A 411 -3.34 5.07 -42.10
CA SER A 411 -4.43 5.83 -42.66
C SER A 411 -3.82 7.02 -43.41
N SER A 412 -3.14 6.72 -44.53
CA SER A 412 -2.95 7.72 -45.55
C SER A 412 -4.32 7.99 -46.15
N VAL A 413 -5.06 8.91 -45.61
CA VAL A 413 -6.14 9.54 -46.32
C VAL A 413 -5.46 10.26 -47.49
N THR A 414 -5.46 9.62 -48.65
CA THR A 414 -5.21 10.28 -49.91
C THR A 414 -6.32 11.33 -50.02
N ASP A 415 -5.98 12.56 -49.78
CA ASP A 415 -6.80 13.72 -50.13
C ASP A 415 -6.84 13.79 -51.67
N THR A 416 -7.79 13.08 -52.27
CA THR A 416 -8.11 13.28 -53.67
C THR A 416 -8.97 14.53 -53.74
N SER A 417 -8.27 15.67 -53.89
CA SER A 417 -8.88 16.92 -54.33
C SER A 417 -9.68 16.68 -55.62
N ALA A 418 -10.99 16.85 -55.49
CA ALA A 418 -11.93 16.79 -56.59
C ALA A 418 -11.61 17.85 -57.67
N ALA A 419 -11.41 17.39 -58.88
CA ALA A 419 -11.51 18.25 -60.04
C ALA A 419 -12.99 18.42 -60.40
N ASP A 420 -13.42 19.67 -60.36
CA ASP A 420 -14.70 20.21 -60.79
C ASP A 420 -14.95 19.94 -62.31
N THR A 421 -16.09 19.33 -62.64
CA THR A 421 -16.74 19.56 -63.93
C THR A 421 -18.25 19.40 -63.81
N SER A 422 -18.91 20.52 -64.01
CA SER A 422 -20.34 20.69 -64.24
C SER A 422 -20.89 19.92 -65.44
N THR A 423 -22.13 19.40 -65.38
CA THR A 423 -23.28 19.77 -66.21
C THR A 423 -24.45 18.78 -66.12
N VAL A 424 -25.58 19.29 -65.66
CA VAL A 424 -26.94 19.28 -66.30
C VAL A 424 -27.67 17.94 -66.51
N ASP A 425 -28.72 17.73 -65.73
CA ASP A 425 -30.18 17.78 -66.04
C ASP A 425 -30.92 16.46 -66.39
N THR A 426 -32.12 16.45 -65.86
CA THR A 426 -33.42 15.86 -66.22
C THR A 426 -33.80 14.42 -65.79
N SER A 427 -34.78 14.46 -64.84
CA SER A 427 -36.12 13.84 -64.85
C SER A 427 -36.19 12.29 -65.02
N THR A 428 -36.99 11.59 -64.27
CA THR A 428 -38.37 11.50 -63.90
C THR A 428 -38.67 10.18 -63.20
N VAL A 429 -39.40 10.25 -62.14
CA VAL A 429 -40.67 9.58 -61.76
C VAL A 429 -40.69 8.03 -61.55
N ASP A 430 -41.20 7.74 -60.36
CA ASP A 430 -42.19 6.70 -59.95
C ASP A 430 -41.77 5.25 -59.72
N SER A 431 -41.99 4.75 -58.58
CA SER A 431 -43.13 3.99 -58.04
C SER A 431 -42.72 3.03 -56.91
N ILE A 432 -43.33 3.18 -55.78
CA ILE A 432 -43.57 2.21 -54.72
C ILE A 432 -44.70 1.28 -55.24
N PRO A 433 -45.00 0.03 -54.82
CA PRO A 433 -45.07 -0.38 -53.41
C PRO A 433 -44.85 -1.89 -53.06
N SER A 434 -44.92 -2.09 -51.75
CA SER A 434 -45.56 -3.20 -51.00
C SER A 434 -44.81 -4.48 -50.64
N SER A 435 -44.70 -4.59 -49.33
CA SER A 435 -44.77 -5.80 -48.49
C SER A 435 -46.06 -6.65 -48.77
N PRO A 436 -46.29 -7.85 -48.28
CA PRO A 436 -45.98 -8.37 -46.91
C PRO A 436 -45.79 -9.89 -46.79
N GLY A 437 -45.65 -10.35 -45.54
CA GLY A 437 -46.15 -11.68 -45.12
C GLY A 437 -45.11 -12.55 -44.43
N ASP A 438 -45.15 -12.61 -43.14
CA ASP A 438 -45.71 -13.62 -42.21
C ASP A 438 -45.00 -14.99 -42.26
N SER A 439 -44.53 -15.57 -41.21
CA SER A 439 -45.17 -16.21 -40.07
C SER A 439 -44.24 -17.24 -39.42
N ALA A 440 -44.09 -17.14 -38.12
CA ALA A 440 -44.08 -18.14 -37.05
C ALA A 440 -43.52 -19.56 -37.25
N THR A 441 -42.71 -20.04 -36.34
CA THR A 441 -43.09 -20.98 -35.27
C THR A 441 -41.87 -21.42 -34.42
N VAL A 442 -42.00 -21.34 -33.13
CA VAL A 442 -41.33 -22.08 -32.05
C VAL A 442 -42.15 -23.39 -31.86
N PRO A 443 -41.79 -24.52 -31.27
CA PRO A 443 -40.98 -24.69 -30.04
C PRO A 443 -40.15 -26.00 -30.00
N GLY A 444 -39.45 -26.23 -28.86
CA GLY A 444 -38.98 -27.56 -28.48
C GLY A 444 -37.95 -27.60 -27.37
N ASP A 445 -38.49 -27.60 -26.18
CA ASP A 445 -37.92 -27.98 -24.89
C ASP A 445 -37.42 -29.44 -24.88
N THR A 446 -36.28 -29.74 -24.21
CA THR A 446 -36.14 -30.92 -23.35
C THR A 446 -34.87 -30.84 -22.46
N THR A 447 -35.13 -30.77 -21.19
CA THR A 447 -34.35 -31.19 -20.02
C THR A 447 -33.74 -32.58 -20.14
N VAL A 448 -32.56 -32.81 -19.53
CA VAL A 448 -32.23 -33.96 -18.64
C VAL A 448 -30.91 -33.70 -17.87
N THR A 449 -30.95 -33.69 -16.57
CA THR A 449 -29.92 -34.04 -15.58
C THR A 449 -30.19 -35.50 -15.10
N PRO A 450 -29.44 -36.14 -14.20
CA PRO A 450 -28.02 -36.22 -13.84
C PRO A 450 -27.48 -37.69 -13.69
N GLY A 451 -26.23 -37.87 -13.27
CA GLY A 451 -25.70 -39.16 -12.75
C GLY A 451 -24.18 -39.11 -12.68
N ASP A 452 -23.59 -38.97 -11.65
CA ASP A 452 -23.18 -39.67 -10.42
C ASP A 452 -22.11 -40.79 -10.63
N THR A 453 -21.11 -40.75 -9.68
CA THR A 453 -20.17 -41.77 -9.22
C THR A 453 -19.00 -42.20 -10.16
N THR A 454 -17.75 -42.30 -9.74
CA THR A 454 -17.08 -42.89 -8.58
C THR A 454 -15.56 -42.81 -8.67
N LYS A 455 -14.93 -42.55 -7.48
CA LYS A 455 -13.70 -43.15 -6.92
C LYS A 455 -12.33 -43.14 -7.60
N VAL A 456 -11.44 -42.59 -6.82
CA VAL A 456 -9.99 -42.73 -6.61
C VAL A 456 -9.52 -44.23 -6.52
N PRO A 457 -8.23 -44.61 -6.83
CA PRO A 457 -7.13 -44.33 -5.94
C PRO A 457 -5.73 -44.11 -6.56
N GLY A 458 -4.90 -43.32 -5.85
CA GLY A 458 -3.53 -43.53 -5.44
C GLY A 458 -2.43 -43.95 -6.43
N ASP A 459 -1.38 -43.19 -6.45
CA ASP A 459 -0.09 -43.69 -5.99
C ASP A 459 0.96 -42.56 -5.87
N THR A 460 1.77 -42.73 -4.85
CA THR A 460 2.93 -41.94 -4.44
C THR A 460 4.14 -42.27 -5.31
N THR A 461 4.86 -41.24 -5.82
CA THR A 461 6.30 -41.38 -6.05
C THR A 461 7.00 -40.03 -5.89
N ILE A 462 7.84 -40.00 -4.89
CA ILE A 462 8.82 -38.96 -4.59
C ILE A 462 9.94 -39.04 -5.62
N ALA A 463 10.12 -38.01 -6.43
CA ALA A 463 11.33 -37.86 -7.24
C ALA A 463 12.27 -36.84 -6.59
N ARG A 464 13.37 -37.37 -6.09
CA ARG A 464 14.56 -36.68 -5.61
C ARG A 464 15.29 -36.08 -6.81
N ILE A 465 15.41 -34.75 -6.88
CA ILE A 465 16.26 -34.11 -7.90
C ILE A 465 17.60 -33.75 -7.26
N GLU A 466 18.64 -34.34 -7.82
CA GLU A 466 20.06 -34.14 -7.46
C GLU A 466 20.53 -32.74 -7.89
N ARG A 467 21.46 -32.18 -7.09
CA ARG A 467 22.17 -30.92 -7.36
C ARG A 467 23.08 -31.07 -8.56
N GLY A 468 22.80 -30.36 -9.64
CA GLY A 468 23.75 -30.14 -10.72
C GLY A 468 24.51 -28.83 -10.47
N HIS A 469 25.84 -28.95 -10.39
CA HIS A 469 26.75 -27.81 -10.45
C HIS A 469 26.70 -27.17 -11.83
N TYR A 470 26.38 -25.88 -11.90
CA TYR A 470 26.65 -25.06 -13.09
C TYR A 470 27.69 -24.01 -12.76
N ALA A 471 28.79 -24.08 -13.53
CA ALA A 471 29.88 -23.11 -13.54
C ALA A 471 29.38 -21.77 -14.12
N GLU A 472 29.75 -20.65 -13.49
CA GLU A 472 29.52 -19.30 -13.96
C GLU A 472 30.33 -19.02 -15.25
N PRO A 473 29.70 -18.34 -16.25
CA PRO A 473 30.49 -17.66 -17.27
C PRO A 473 30.66 -16.17 -16.88
N ASN A 474 31.91 -15.83 -16.75
CA ASN A 474 32.45 -14.49 -16.56
C ASN A 474 31.98 -13.55 -17.70
N ARG A 475 30.95 -12.72 -17.50
CA ARG A 475 30.57 -11.63 -18.39
C ARG A 475 30.69 -10.30 -17.65
N LYS A 476 31.75 -9.58 -17.94
CA LYS A 476 31.87 -8.15 -17.63
C LYS A 476 30.73 -7.39 -18.34
N GLN A 477 29.77 -6.90 -17.60
CA GLN A 477 28.81 -5.93 -18.12
C GLN A 477 29.44 -4.54 -18.19
N PRO A 478 29.16 -3.72 -19.21
CA PRO A 478 29.65 -2.35 -19.29
C PRO A 478 28.90 -1.48 -18.28
N GLN A 479 29.65 -0.82 -17.40
CA GLN A 479 29.10 0.20 -16.51
C GLN A 479 28.74 1.44 -17.34
N HIS A 480 27.50 1.86 -17.26
CA HIS A 480 27.02 3.13 -17.83
C HIS A 480 27.03 4.22 -16.75
N LEU A 481 27.63 5.34 -17.07
CA LEU A 481 27.66 6.54 -16.22
C LEU A 481 26.59 7.54 -16.72
N TYR A 482 25.81 8.08 -15.79
CA TYR A 482 24.78 9.07 -16.06
C TYR A 482 25.08 10.40 -15.35
N THR A 483 24.62 11.52 -15.88
CA THR A 483 24.67 12.84 -15.21
C THR A 483 23.52 12.96 -14.21
N ILE A 484 23.60 13.94 -13.30
CA ILE A 484 22.58 14.30 -12.30
C ILE A 484 21.21 14.65 -12.93
N LYS A 485 21.14 14.82 -14.25
CA LYS A 485 19.91 15.04 -15.03
C LYS A 485 19.50 13.82 -15.88
N GLY A 486 19.96 12.61 -15.54
CA GLY A 486 19.54 11.36 -16.20
C GLY A 486 20.03 11.17 -17.65
N GLN A 487 20.95 11.97 -18.13
CA GLN A 487 21.48 11.81 -19.50
C GLN A 487 22.67 10.86 -19.55
N ARG A 488 22.64 9.90 -20.47
CA ARG A 488 23.71 8.93 -20.71
C ARG A 488 25.02 9.60 -21.10
N VAL A 489 26.10 9.35 -20.37
CA VAL A 489 27.44 9.84 -20.71
C VAL A 489 28.11 8.89 -21.70
N ILE A 490 28.29 9.34 -22.94
CA ILE A 490 29.03 8.60 -23.96
C ILE A 490 30.53 8.79 -23.68
N LYS A 491 31.26 7.68 -23.46
CA LYS A 491 32.73 7.71 -23.27
C LYS A 491 33.44 8.39 -24.47
N GLY A 492 33.95 9.60 -24.26
CA GLY A 492 34.69 10.31 -25.31
C GLY A 492 35.42 11.56 -24.90
N ARG A 493 35.57 11.93 -23.62
CA ARG A 493 36.45 13.06 -23.25
C ARG A 493 37.08 12.89 -21.86
N LYS A 494 38.36 12.57 -21.81
CA LYS A 494 39.20 12.43 -20.60
C LYS A 494 39.42 13.73 -19.77
N LYS A 495 38.69 14.83 -20.02
CA LYS A 495 38.93 16.13 -19.37
C LYS A 495 37.91 16.57 -18.32
N VAL A 496 36.85 15.82 -18.07
CA VAL A 496 35.77 16.23 -17.13
C VAL A 496 35.93 15.62 -15.71
N MET A 497 36.78 14.62 -15.53
CA MET A 497 36.89 13.92 -14.25
C MET A 497 37.75 14.60 -13.18
N ARG A 498 38.39 15.75 -13.45
CA ARG A 498 39.19 16.45 -12.42
C ARG A 498 38.45 17.56 -11.65
N ALA A 499 37.22 17.85 -12.02
CA ALA A 499 36.43 18.91 -11.37
C ALA A 499 35.47 18.40 -10.28
N LEU A 500 35.30 17.06 -10.11
CA LEU A 500 34.35 16.48 -9.18
C LEU A 500 34.99 15.86 -7.92
N TYR A 501 36.33 15.79 -7.83
CA TYR A 501 37.04 15.27 -6.66
C TYR A 501 38.18 16.19 -6.23
N GLY A 502 37.92 17.45 -6.04
CA GLY A 502 38.82 18.45 -5.50
C GLY A 502 38.24 19.09 -4.24
N LYS A 503 38.60 18.50 -3.13
CA LYS A 503 38.58 18.80 -1.68
C LYS A 503 37.57 18.06 -0.87
#